data_2584dafc8ad5bfcde664aeb9533c135e
#
_entry.id   2584dafc8ad5bfcde664aeb9533c135e
#
_cell.length_a   1.000
_cell.length_b   1.000
_cell.length_c   1.000
_cell.angle_alpha   90.00
_cell.angle_beta   90.00
_cell.angle_gamma   90.00
#
_symmetry.space_group_name_H-M   'P 1'
#
loop_
_entity.id
_entity.type
_entity.pdbx_description
1 polymer ?
#
loop_
_entity_poly.entity_id
_entity_poly.type
_entity_poly.pdbx_seq_one_letter_code
_entity_poly.pdbx_strand_id
1 'polypeptide(L)'
;LLLAENERSRIGQDLHDSLGHTFAMLSVKTDLALQLFQIQAYPQVEKELREIQQISKESMREVRTIVENLKSRTLTSELETVKKMLEIAGIEVETDNQLDTASLTQKLESTASMILLELVTNIIKHAKASKVYLKLERTEKELILTVSDDGCGFAAIKGDELHTVRDRVLPFSGEVKVISWKEPTEVQVRLPYKERD
;
A
#
# COMPACT_ATOMS: atom_id res chain seq x y z
N LEU A 1 -21.58 -7.93 -10.57
CA LEU A 1 -22.20 -8.05 -9.24
C LEU A 1 -21.77 -9.33 -8.52
N LEU A 2 -21.93 -10.53 -9.11
CA LEU A 2 -21.58 -11.83 -8.51
C LEU A 2 -20.09 -12.00 -8.12
N LEU A 3 -19.16 -11.42 -8.87
CA LEU A 3 -17.72 -11.52 -8.57
C LEU A 3 -17.30 -10.66 -7.37
N ALA A 4 -17.93 -9.52 -7.17
CA ALA A 4 -17.66 -8.64 -6.03
C ALA A 4 -18.28 -9.18 -4.73
N GLU A 5 -19.42 -9.87 -4.81
CA GLU A 5 -20.03 -10.56 -3.67
C GLU A 5 -19.22 -11.78 -3.23
N ASN A 6 -18.72 -12.57 -4.18
CA ASN A 6 -17.84 -13.69 -3.89
C ASN A 6 -16.52 -13.26 -3.23
N GLU A 7 -15.93 -12.15 -3.68
CA GLU A 7 -14.68 -11.62 -3.10
C GLU A 7 -14.90 -11.08 -1.69
N ARG A 8 -16.02 -10.37 -1.44
CA ARG A 8 -16.40 -9.93 -0.09
C ARG A 8 -16.64 -11.11 0.87
N SER A 9 -17.31 -12.17 0.38
CA SER A 9 -17.55 -13.38 1.16
C SER A 9 -16.25 -14.10 1.49
N ARG A 10 -15.32 -14.22 0.54
CA ARG A 10 -13.99 -14.83 0.74
C ARG A 10 -13.17 -14.06 1.76
N ILE A 11 -13.11 -12.74 1.63
CA ILE A 11 -12.38 -11.89 2.57
C ILE A 11 -13.01 -11.96 3.98
N GLY A 12 -14.34 -12.03 4.07
CA GLY A 12 -15.03 -12.23 5.35
C GLY A 12 -14.65 -13.55 6.01
N GLN A 13 -14.47 -14.60 5.23
CA GLN A 13 -14.06 -15.93 5.71
C GLN A 13 -12.58 -15.95 6.13
N ASP A 14 -11.70 -15.38 5.31
CA ASP A 14 -10.26 -15.24 5.63
C ASP A 14 -10.05 -14.42 6.91
N LEU A 15 -10.83 -13.33 7.09
CA LEU A 15 -10.86 -12.53 8.31
C LEU A 15 -11.33 -13.33 9.53
N HIS A 16 -12.42 -14.06 9.37
CA HIS A 16 -13.00 -14.86 10.46
C HIS A 16 -12.01 -15.94 10.90
N ASP A 17 -11.34 -16.60 9.99
CA ASP A 17 -10.40 -17.68 10.29
C ASP A 17 -9.11 -17.14 10.93
N SER A 18 -8.55 -16.04 10.41
CA SER A 18 -7.36 -15.37 10.98
C SER A 18 -7.65 -14.81 12.38
N LEU A 19 -8.76 -14.08 12.55
CA LEU A 19 -9.15 -13.52 13.84
C LEU A 19 -9.55 -14.62 14.85
N GLY A 20 -10.25 -15.66 14.40
CA GLY A 20 -10.62 -16.79 15.24
C GLY A 20 -9.40 -17.48 15.86
N HIS A 21 -8.37 -17.73 15.03
CA HIS A 21 -7.09 -18.30 15.49
C HIS A 21 -6.37 -17.36 16.48
N THR A 22 -6.33 -16.07 16.18
CA THR A 22 -5.71 -15.07 17.06
C THR A 22 -6.42 -14.97 18.42
N PHE A 23 -7.73 -14.93 18.44
CA PHE A 23 -8.50 -14.88 19.69
C PHE A 23 -8.34 -16.16 20.51
N ALA A 24 -8.29 -17.33 19.87
CA ALA A 24 -8.01 -18.59 20.56
C ALA A 24 -6.62 -18.57 21.20
N MET A 25 -5.60 -18.07 20.51
CA MET A 25 -4.25 -17.94 21.04
C MET A 25 -4.18 -16.95 22.21
N LEU A 26 -4.85 -15.80 22.11
CA LEU A 26 -4.94 -14.81 23.19
C LEU A 26 -5.61 -15.39 24.42
N SER A 27 -6.69 -16.20 24.25
CA SER A 27 -7.38 -16.87 25.35
C SER A 27 -6.44 -17.83 26.08
N VAL A 28 -5.77 -18.72 25.35
CA VAL A 28 -4.82 -19.68 25.94
C VAL A 28 -3.69 -18.98 26.70
N LYS A 29 -3.13 -17.89 26.13
CA LYS A 29 -2.06 -17.13 26.81
C LYS A 29 -2.55 -16.39 28.04
N THR A 30 -3.78 -15.89 28.02
CA THR A 30 -4.39 -15.25 29.17
C THR A 30 -4.63 -16.25 30.29
N ASP A 31 -5.13 -17.44 29.96
CA ASP A 31 -5.32 -18.51 30.95
C ASP A 31 -4.00 -18.97 31.57
N LEU A 32 -2.94 -19.10 30.75
CA LEU A 32 -1.60 -19.41 31.22
C LEU A 32 -1.06 -18.31 32.15
N ALA A 33 -1.22 -17.05 31.80
CA ALA A 33 -0.79 -15.92 32.60
C ALA A 33 -1.50 -15.92 33.97
N LEU A 34 -2.79 -16.25 34.02
CA LEU A 34 -3.56 -16.37 35.25
C LEU A 34 -3.05 -17.53 36.14
N GLN A 35 -2.75 -18.69 35.55
CA GLN A 35 -2.20 -19.84 36.30
C GLN A 35 -0.81 -19.50 36.86
N LEU A 36 0.05 -18.87 36.05
CA LEU A 36 1.38 -18.45 36.51
C LEU A 36 1.29 -17.39 37.62
N PHE A 37 0.31 -16.50 37.56
CA PHE A 37 0.06 -15.53 38.62
C PHE A 37 -0.33 -16.18 39.93
N GLN A 38 -1.18 -17.23 39.92
CA GLN A 38 -1.60 -17.96 41.13
C GLN A 38 -0.42 -18.62 41.84
N ILE A 39 0.60 -19.07 41.10
CA ILE A 39 1.81 -19.67 41.68
C ILE A 39 2.93 -18.63 41.90
N GLN A 40 2.60 -17.34 41.79
CA GLN A 40 3.52 -16.21 41.98
C GLN A 40 4.75 -16.20 41.05
N ALA A 41 4.66 -16.81 39.87
CA ALA A 41 5.70 -16.85 38.87
C ALA A 41 5.71 -15.54 38.00
N TYR A 42 5.90 -14.39 38.67
CA TYR A 42 5.75 -13.05 38.08
C TYR A 42 6.59 -12.78 36.81
N PRO A 43 7.83 -13.23 36.72
CA PRO A 43 8.61 -13.00 35.46
C PRO A 43 7.98 -13.70 34.25
N GLN A 44 7.39 -14.90 34.47
CA GLN A 44 6.70 -15.63 33.42
C GLN A 44 5.36 -14.97 33.06
N VAL A 45 4.64 -14.44 34.05
CA VAL A 45 3.43 -13.63 33.81
C VAL A 45 3.73 -12.43 32.93
N GLU A 46 4.80 -11.70 33.25
CA GLU A 46 5.19 -10.54 32.46
C GLU A 46 5.51 -10.92 31.01
N LYS A 47 6.19 -12.04 30.80
CA LYS A 47 6.47 -12.56 29.47
C LYS A 47 5.19 -12.83 28.67
N GLU A 48 4.23 -13.58 29.26
CA GLU A 48 2.97 -13.88 28.59
C GLU A 48 2.16 -12.61 28.27
N LEU A 49 2.12 -11.64 29.18
CA LEU A 49 1.44 -10.36 28.95
C LEU A 49 2.09 -9.56 27.80
N ARG A 50 3.43 -9.56 27.68
CA ARG A 50 4.13 -8.92 26.56
C ARG A 50 3.81 -9.61 25.24
N GLU A 51 3.74 -10.94 25.22
CA GLU A 51 3.36 -11.71 24.04
C GLU A 51 1.90 -11.46 23.64
N ILE A 52 0.96 -11.40 24.59
CA ILE A 52 -0.43 -11.00 24.36
C ILE A 52 -0.50 -9.60 23.74
N GLN A 53 0.25 -8.65 24.27
CA GLN A 53 0.30 -7.29 23.76
C GLN A 53 0.83 -7.25 22.32
N GLN A 54 1.86 -8.04 22.02
CA GLN A 54 2.44 -8.12 20.69
C GLN A 54 1.45 -8.71 19.68
N ILE A 55 0.85 -9.85 19.99
CA ILE A 55 -0.16 -10.51 19.16
C ILE A 55 -1.33 -9.55 18.88
N SER A 56 -1.82 -8.85 19.91
CA SER A 56 -2.90 -7.87 19.75
C SER A 56 -2.52 -6.73 18.81
N LYS A 57 -1.31 -6.17 18.90
CA LYS A 57 -0.83 -5.10 18.01
C LYS A 57 -0.69 -5.58 16.56
N GLU A 58 -0.19 -6.78 16.35
CA GLU A 58 -0.03 -7.38 15.03
C GLU A 58 -1.38 -7.63 14.38
N SER A 59 -2.32 -8.23 15.13
CA SER A 59 -3.68 -8.49 14.65
C SER A 59 -4.43 -7.21 14.29
N MET A 60 -4.28 -6.14 15.09
CA MET A 60 -4.88 -4.84 14.78
C MET A 60 -4.30 -4.22 13.51
N ARG A 61 -3.02 -4.43 13.21
CA ARG A 61 -2.41 -3.99 11.93
C ARG A 61 -2.97 -4.78 10.75
N GLU A 62 -3.08 -6.10 10.90
CA GLU A 62 -3.66 -6.98 9.89
C GLU A 62 -5.11 -6.59 9.56
N VAL A 63 -5.95 -6.41 10.58
CA VAL A 63 -7.34 -5.95 10.41
C VAL A 63 -7.40 -4.60 9.71
N ARG A 64 -6.56 -3.64 10.09
CA ARG A 64 -6.50 -2.34 9.41
C ARG A 64 -6.14 -2.49 7.95
N THR A 65 -5.14 -3.29 7.63
CA THR A 65 -4.73 -3.55 6.24
C THR A 65 -5.87 -4.16 5.43
N ILE A 66 -6.61 -5.11 5.99
CA ILE A 66 -7.75 -5.74 5.32
C ILE A 66 -8.90 -4.74 5.15
N VAL A 67 -9.24 -3.96 6.17
CA VAL A 67 -10.29 -2.92 6.11
C VAL A 67 -9.91 -1.80 5.12
N GLU A 68 -8.65 -1.42 5.07
CA GLU A 68 -8.14 -0.44 4.10
C GLU A 68 -8.21 -0.99 2.67
N ASN A 69 -7.98 -2.28 2.48
CA ASN A 69 -8.14 -2.95 1.18
C ASN A 69 -9.63 -3.11 0.78
N LEU A 70 -10.55 -3.17 1.75
CA LEU A 70 -11.99 -3.23 1.53
C LEU A 70 -12.64 -1.86 1.26
N LYS A 71 -12.07 -0.78 1.79
CA LYS A 71 -12.44 0.56 1.39
C LYS A 71 -11.94 0.73 -0.04
N SER A 72 -12.84 0.99 -0.98
CA SER A 72 -12.47 1.32 -2.35
C SER A 72 -11.53 2.54 -2.31
N ARG A 73 -10.22 2.28 -2.29
CA ARG A 73 -9.21 3.34 -2.42
C ARG A 73 -9.36 3.87 -3.83
N THR A 74 -9.92 5.05 -3.95
CA THR A 74 -9.86 5.77 -5.21
C THR A 74 -8.44 6.30 -5.39
N LEU A 75 -7.97 6.33 -6.60
CA LEU A 75 -6.64 6.86 -6.92
C LEU A 75 -6.50 8.33 -6.43
N THR A 76 -7.60 9.09 -6.48
CA THR A 76 -7.66 10.45 -5.93
C THR A 76 -7.44 10.47 -4.41
N SER A 77 -8.05 9.56 -3.66
CA SER A 77 -7.83 9.49 -2.20
C SER A 77 -6.40 9.07 -1.84
N GLU A 78 -5.78 8.24 -2.67
CA GLU A 78 -4.37 7.87 -2.49
C GLU A 78 -3.43 9.03 -2.80
N LEU A 79 -3.73 9.82 -3.84
CA LEU A 79 -2.97 11.02 -4.16
C LEU A 79 -2.90 11.98 -2.97
N GLU A 80 -4.02 12.22 -2.28
CA GLU A 80 -4.06 13.04 -1.06
C GLU A 80 -3.26 12.41 0.08
N THR A 81 -3.26 11.10 0.19
CA THR A 81 -2.50 10.37 1.22
C THR A 81 -1.00 10.53 0.99
N VAL A 82 -0.51 10.27 -0.21
CA VAL A 82 0.93 10.38 -0.53
C VAL A 82 1.42 11.82 -0.47
N LYS A 83 0.57 12.79 -0.81
CA LYS A 83 0.85 14.21 -0.64
C LYS A 83 1.16 14.54 0.81
N LYS A 84 0.28 14.14 1.74
CA LYS A 84 0.51 14.31 3.18
C LYS A 84 1.78 13.61 3.68
N MET A 85 2.09 12.41 3.15
CA MET A 85 3.31 11.69 3.50
C MET A 85 4.58 12.48 3.10
N LEU A 86 4.58 13.07 1.91
CA LEU A 86 5.68 13.93 1.43
C LEU A 86 5.82 15.20 2.28
N GLU A 87 4.70 15.88 2.58
CA GLU A 87 4.68 17.06 3.44
C GLU A 87 5.23 16.77 4.85
N ILE A 88 4.84 15.63 5.45
CA ILE A 88 5.36 15.18 6.76
C ILE A 88 6.87 14.89 6.69
N ALA A 89 7.34 14.37 5.54
CA ALA A 89 8.77 14.14 5.30
C ALA A 89 9.55 15.42 5.00
N GLY A 90 8.90 16.59 4.96
CA GLY A 90 9.53 17.88 4.65
C GLY A 90 9.83 18.09 3.17
N ILE A 91 9.13 17.36 2.29
CA ILE A 91 9.30 17.41 0.82
C ILE A 91 8.17 18.26 0.23
N GLU A 92 8.51 19.28 -0.56
CA GLU A 92 7.53 20.06 -1.32
C GLU A 92 6.89 19.19 -2.41
N VAL A 93 5.56 19.25 -2.55
CA VAL A 93 4.84 18.44 -3.53
C VAL A 93 3.94 19.28 -4.42
N GLU A 94 4.10 19.14 -5.71
CA GLU A 94 3.20 19.65 -6.73
C GLU A 94 2.40 18.51 -7.36
N THR A 95 1.10 18.73 -7.58
CA THR A 95 0.22 17.71 -8.15
C THR A 95 -0.55 18.23 -9.35
N ASP A 96 -0.60 17.45 -10.42
CA ASP A 96 -1.46 17.68 -11.58
C ASP A 96 -2.37 16.45 -11.74
N ASN A 97 -3.62 16.59 -11.30
CA ASN A 97 -4.61 15.52 -11.37
C ASN A 97 -5.62 15.79 -12.47
N GLN A 98 -5.47 15.11 -13.58
CA GLN A 98 -6.33 15.18 -14.77
C GLN A 98 -7.28 13.97 -14.86
N LEU A 99 -7.56 13.32 -13.73
CA LEU A 99 -8.50 12.20 -13.69
C LEU A 99 -9.94 12.71 -13.68
N ASP A 100 -10.69 12.35 -14.70
CA ASP A 100 -12.15 12.33 -14.60
C ASP A 100 -12.57 11.04 -13.86
N THR A 101 -13.19 11.21 -12.70
CA THR A 101 -13.43 10.15 -11.72
C THR A 101 -14.48 9.12 -12.16
N ALA A 102 -15.05 9.22 -13.34
CA ALA A 102 -16.30 8.56 -13.68
C ALA A 102 -16.20 7.06 -14.07
N SER A 103 -15.04 6.46 -14.36
CA SER A 103 -15.08 5.12 -14.98
C SER A 103 -13.83 4.24 -14.91
N LEU A 104 -12.95 4.41 -13.93
CA LEU A 104 -11.88 3.42 -13.72
C LEU A 104 -12.45 2.17 -13.05
N THR A 105 -11.98 0.99 -13.46
CA THR A 105 -12.36 -0.23 -12.74
C THR A 105 -11.69 -0.25 -11.37
N GLN A 106 -12.36 -0.79 -10.36
CA GLN A 106 -11.79 -0.92 -9.01
C GLN A 106 -10.40 -1.58 -9.00
N LYS A 107 -10.19 -2.58 -9.85
CA LYS A 107 -8.90 -3.27 -10.00
C LYS A 107 -7.81 -2.31 -10.50
N LEU A 108 -8.11 -1.48 -11.50
CA LEU A 108 -7.17 -0.51 -12.05
C LEU A 108 -6.83 0.57 -11.04
N GLU A 109 -7.83 1.14 -10.36
CA GLU A 109 -7.63 2.14 -9.31
C GLU A 109 -6.78 1.60 -8.15
N SER A 110 -7.10 0.41 -7.65
CA SER A 110 -6.34 -0.21 -6.57
C SER A 110 -4.88 -0.47 -6.98
N THR A 111 -4.65 -0.95 -8.19
CA THR A 111 -3.28 -1.20 -8.69
C THR A 111 -2.51 0.11 -8.85
N ALA A 112 -3.12 1.13 -9.45
CA ALA A 112 -2.51 2.45 -9.62
C ALA A 112 -2.19 3.12 -8.26
N SER A 113 -3.09 3.00 -7.29
CA SER A 113 -2.88 3.49 -5.92
C SER A 113 -1.68 2.82 -5.24
N MET A 114 -1.55 1.49 -5.37
CA MET A 114 -0.40 0.77 -4.83
C MET A 114 0.92 1.17 -5.51
N ILE A 115 0.90 1.40 -6.81
CA ILE A 115 2.07 1.84 -7.57
C ILE A 115 2.48 3.25 -7.13
N LEU A 116 1.53 4.17 -7.01
CA LEU A 116 1.78 5.54 -6.55
C LEU A 116 2.42 5.56 -5.16
N LEU A 117 1.85 4.79 -4.22
CA LEU A 117 2.37 4.65 -2.86
C LEU A 117 3.80 4.09 -2.86
N GLU A 118 4.08 3.07 -3.67
CA GLU A 118 5.42 2.46 -3.78
C GLU A 118 6.45 3.46 -4.30
N LEU A 119 6.13 4.19 -5.39
CA LEU A 119 7.04 5.19 -5.96
C LEU A 119 7.34 6.31 -4.96
N VAL A 120 6.32 6.85 -4.28
CA VAL A 120 6.49 7.90 -3.27
C VAL A 120 7.27 7.40 -2.05
N THR A 121 7.01 6.17 -1.60
CA THR A 121 7.75 5.57 -0.50
C THR A 121 9.24 5.40 -0.84
N ASN A 122 9.55 5.04 -2.09
CA ASN A 122 10.93 4.93 -2.55
C ASN A 122 11.61 6.30 -2.57
N ILE A 123 10.93 7.36 -2.98
CA ILE A 123 11.47 8.72 -2.92
C ILE A 123 11.79 9.11 -1.48
N ILE A 124 10.83 8.97 -0.56
CA ILE A 124 11.01 9.31 0.86
C ILE A 124 12.20 8.56 1.47
N LYS A 125 12.38 7.28 1.14
CA LYS A 125 13.44 6.45 1.72
C LYS A 125 14.81 6.66 1.09
N HIS A 126 14.86 6.96 -0.20
CA HIS A 126 16.10 6.79 -0.97
C HIS A 126 16.54 8.03 -1.76
N ALA A 127 15.62 8.88 -2.20
CA ALA A 127 15.96 9.96 -3.13
C ALA A 127 16.64 11.16 -2.50
N LYS A 128 16.43 11.44 -1.21
CA LYS A 128 16.86 12.70 -0.55
C LYS A 128 16.34 13.94 -1.31
N ALA A 129 15.17 13.83 -1.89
CA ALA A 129 14.54 14.89 -2.66
C ALA A 129 14.05 16.02 -1.78
N SER A 130 14.03 17.24 -2.29
CA SER A 130 13.40 18.40 -1.67
C SER A 130 12.04 18.72 -2.33
N LYS A 131 11.85 18.29 -3.57
CA LYS A 131 10.64 18.54 -4.35
C LYS A 131 10.23 17.32 -5.14
N VAL A 132 8.91 17.07 -5.17
CA VAL A 132 8.27 15.98 -5.93
C VAL A 132 7.13 16.53 -6.77
N TYR A 133 7.02 16.07 -8.00
CA TYR A 133 5.90 16.33 -8.90
C TYR A 133 5.17 15.04 -9.21
N LEU A 134 3.85 15.04 -8.99
CA LEU A 134 2.97 13.90 -9.25
C LEU A 134 1.93 14.28 -10.30
N LYS A 135 1.89 13.54 -11.40
CA LYS A 135 0.90 13.74 -12.46
C LYS A 135 0.10 12.48 -12.70
N LEU A 136 -1.21 12.63 -12.73
CA LEU A 136 -2.17 11.58 -13.06
C LEU A 136 -2.95 12.01 -14.29
N GLU A 137 -2.85 11.24 -15.36
CA GLU A 137 -3.52 11.49 -16.64
C GLU A 137 -4.35 10.30 -17.04
N ARG A 138 -5.52 10.57 -17.61
CA ARG A 138 -6.36 9.57 -18.22
C ARG A 138 -6.53 9.87 -19.69
N THR A 139 -6.29 8.86 -20.53
CA THR A 139 -6.64 8.88 -21.96
C THR A 139 -7.79 7.89 -22.21
N GLU A 140 -8.30 7.82 -23.43
CA GLU A 140 -9.31 6.82 -23.82
C GLU A 140 -8.81 5.36 -23.66
N LYS A 141 -7.51 5.12 -23.63
CA LYS A 141 -6.93 3.77 -23.69
C LYS A 141 -6.08 3.40 -22.49
N GLU A 142 -5.58 4.37 -21.75
CA GLU A 142 -4.62 4.12 -20.68
C GLU A 142 -4.70 5.16 -19.56
N LEU A 143 -4.38 4.71 -18.35
CA LEU A 143 -4.07 5.54 -17.20
C LEU A 143 -2.56 5.73 -17.11
N ILE A 144 -2.11 6.96 -16.97
CA ILE A 144 -0.70 7.33 -16.93
C ILE A 144 -0.41 7.99 -15.57
N LEU A 145 0.57 7.45 -14.86
CA LEU A 145 1.13 8.04 -13.66
C LEU A 145 2.54 8.51 -13.96
N THR A 146 2.83 9.78 -13.72
CA THR A 146 4.19 10.32 -13.81
C THR A 146 4.60 10.83 -12.44
N VAL A 147 5.75 10.37 -11.97
CA VAL A 147 6.34 10.75 -10.68
C VAL A 147 7.75 11.26 -10.97
N SER A 148 8.02 12.50 -10.55
CA SER A 148 9.31 13.14 -10.74
C SER A 148 9.82 13.71 -9.42
N ASP A 149 11.14 13.61 -9.16
CA ASP A 149 11.80 14.14 -7.98
C ASP A 149 13.14 14.80 -8.33
N ASP A 150 13.55 15.75 -7.52
CA ASP A 150 14.83 16.47 -7.62
C ASP A 150 15.96 15.81 -6.82
N GLY A 151 15.78 14.56 -6.42
CA GLY A 151 16.72 13.85 -5.56
C GLY A 151 17.95 13.30 -6.27
N CYS A 152 18.67 12.40 -5.58
CA CYS A 152 19.95 11.87 -6.04
C CYS A 152 19.85 10.93 -7.25
N GLY A 153 18.66 10.57 -7.68
CA GLY A 153 18.42 9.66 -8.78
C GLY A 153 18.74 8.19 -8.45
N PHE A 154 18.72 7.35 -9.45
CA PHE A 154 19.13 5.96 -9.33
C PHE A 154 20.65 5.83 -9.37
N ALA A 155 21.25 5.28 -8.31
CA ALA A 155 22.71 5.20 -8.13
C ALA A 155 23.42 4.27 -9.15
N ALA A 156 22.74 3.27 -9.68
CA ALA A 156 23.21 2.37 -10.73
C ALA A 156 22.01 1.70 -11.42
N ILE A 157 22.08 1.57 -12.72
CA ILE A 157 21.07 0.87 -13.52
C ILE A 157 21.33 -0.64 -13.39
N LYS A 158 20.82 -1.25 -12.32
CA LYS A 158 20.87 -2.70 -12.16
C LYS A 158 19.66 -3.42 -12.79
N GLY A 159 18.67 -2.64 -13.25
CA GLY A 159 17.43 -3.17 -13.83
C GLY A 159 16.39 -3.67 -12.83
N ASP A 160 16.67 -3.59 -11.55
CA ASP A 160 15.87 -4.19 -10.47
C ASP A 160 15.14 -3.13 -9.61
N GLU A 161 15.43 -1.83 -9.82
CA GLU A 161 15.01 -0.73 -8.95
C GLU A 161 13.49 -0.53 -8.89
N LEU A 162 12.75 -0.99 -9.89
CA LEU A 162 11.29 -0.89 -9.97
C LEU A 162 10.63 -2.25 -10.19
N HIS A 163 11.27 -3.34 -9.72
CA HIS A 163 10.78 -4.70 -9.89
C HIS A 163 9.34 -4.87 -9.39
N THR A 164 9.05 -4.44 -8.17
CA THR A 164 7.71 -4.50 -7.58
C THR A 164 6.67 -3.72 -8.38
N VAL A 165 7.04 -2.57 -8.94
CA VAL A 165 6.15 -1.78 -9.79
C VAL A 165 5.95 -2.49 -11.14
N ARG A 166 7.01 -3.05 -11.72
CA ARG A 166 6.93 -3.82 -12.99
C ARG A 166 6.01 -5.03 -12.86
N ASP A 167 6.13 -5.79 -11.78
CA ASP A 167 5.26 -6.94 -11.52
C ASP A 167 3.79 -6.55 -11.42
N ARG A 168 3.49 -5.38 -10.85
CA ARG A 168 2.12 -4.90 -10.70
C ARG A 168 1.48 -4.46 -12.01
N VAL A 169 2.25 -3.99 -12.99
CA VAL A 169 1.71 -3.54 -14.28
C VAL A 169 1.50 -4.69 -15.27
N LEU A 170 2.20 -5.82 -15.10
CA LEU A 170 2.11 -7.00 -15.98
C LEU A 170 0.67 -7.49 -16.25
N PRO A 171 -0.22 -7.62 -15.23
CA PRO A 171 -1.60 -8.08 -15.45
C PRO A 171 -2.45 -7.16 -16.33
N PHE A 172 -2.00 -5.92 -16.54
CA PHE A 172 -2.65 -4.93 -17.39
C PHE A 172 -1.95 -4.79 -18.76
N SER A 173 -0.91 -5.58 -19.04
CA SER A 173 0.01 -5.34 -20.15
C SER A 173 0.58 -3.93 -20.12
N GLY A 174 0.78 -3.41 -18.92
CA GLY A 174 1.28 -2.07 -18.67
C GLY A 174 2.80 -1.96 -18.82
N GLU A 175 3.28 -0.74 -18.80
CA GLU A 175 4.69 -0.42 -18.98
C GLU A 175 5.20 0.52 -17.89
N VAL A 176 6.43 0.32 -17.45
CA VAL A 176 7.17 1.21 -16.55
C VAL A 176 8.40 1.72 -17.27
N LYS A 177 8.48 3.03 -17.45
CA LYS A 177 9.62 3.71 -18.07
C LYS A 177 10.27 4.67 -17.09
N VAL A 178 11.59 4.62 -16.99
CA VAL A 178 12.38 5.70 -16.40
C VAL A 178 12.68 6.68 -17.53
N ILE A 179 12.00 7.82 -17.53
CA ILE A 179 12.13 8.86 -18.55
C ILE A 179 13.42 9.64 -18.34
N SER A 180 13.73 9.95 -17.09
CA SER A 180 14.98 10.56 -16.67
C SER A 180 15.54 9.86 -15.44
N TRP A 181 16.84 9.64 -15.41
CA TRP A 181 17.53 8.90 -14.34
C TRP A 181 18.03 9.79 -13.22
N LYS A 182 18.18 11.08 -13.49
CA LYS A 182 18.72 12.04 -12.53
C LYS A 182 18.40 13.49 -12.97
N GLU A 183 18.12 14.34 -11.99
CA GLU A 183 18.01 15.79 -12.09
C GLU A 183 17.09 16.34 -13.24
N PRO A 184 15.80 16.06 -13.20
CA PRO A 184 15.06 15.29 -12.19
C PRO A 184 15.08 13.80 -12.51
N THR A 185 14.85 12.96 -11.49
CA THR A 185 14.46 11.57 -11.71
C THR A 185 13.00 11.54 -12.12
N GLU A 186 12.66 10.89 -13.21
CA GLU A 186 11.28 10.80 -13.68
C GLU A 186 10.91 9.38 -14.07
N VAL A 187 9.86 8.87 -13.45
CA VAL A 187 9.28 7.54 -13.71
C VAL A 187 7.87 7.71 -14.23
N GLN A 188 7.58 7.09 -15.38
CA GLN A 188 6.25 7.03 -15.95
C GLN A 188 5.75 5.59 -15.96
N VAL A 189 4.53 5.41 -15.48
CA VAL A 189 3.81 4.13 -15.50
C VAL A 189 2.58 4.27 -16.36
N ARG A 190 2.41 3.35 -17.32
CA ARG A 190 1.25 3.28 -18.21
C ARG A 190 0.48 2.01 -17.95
N LEU A 191 -0.81 2.13 -17.68
CA LEU A 191 -1.73 1.04 -17.43
C LEU A 191 -2.85 1.06 -18.46
N PRO A 192 -2.73 0.25 -19.54
CA PRO A 192 -3.79 0.12 -20.53
C PRO A 192 -5.07 -0.44 -19.91
N TYR A 193 -6.21 0.06 -20.35
CA TYR A 193 -7.52 -0.48 -19.98
C TYR A 193 -8.45 -0.43 -21.21
N LYS A 194 -9.44 -1.34 -21.18
CA LYS A 194 -10.54 -1.27 -22.15
C LYS A 194 -11.71 -0.57 -21.48
N GLU A 195 -12.27 0.43 -22.14
CA GLU A 195 -13.56 0.95 -21.72
C GLU A 195 -14.58 -0.19 -21.67
N ARG A 196 -15.45 -0.17 -20.66
CA ARG A 196 -16.61 -1.04 -20.64
C ARG A 196 -17.61 -0.48 -21.65
N ASP A 197 -17.91 -1.25 -22.70
CA ASP A 197 -19.11 -1.05 -23.54
C ASP A 197 -20.38 -1.11 -22.70
#